data_31552988ddf5f3b8a89ce787386c8ffc
#
_entry.id   31552988ddf5f3b8a89ce787386c8ffc
#
_cell.length_a   1.000
_cell.length_b   1.000
_cell.length_c   1.000
_cell.angle_alpha   90.00
_cell.angle_beta   90.00
_cell.angle_gamma   90.00
#
_symmetry.space_group_name_H-M   'P 1'
#
loop_
_entity.id
_entity.type
_entity.pdbx_description
1 polymer ?
#
loop_
_entity_poly.entity_id
_entity_poly.type
_entity_poly.pdbx_seq_one_letter_code
_entity_poly.pdbx_strand_id
1 'polypeptide(L)'
;MYIAAFVAAFNENIINVALHDIMAAFSVSATTAQWLVSGYMIVTSIFTAIMAFLSGRFSTRKLLFFACGCMVAGEVLCLVAPSFSVLLPSRILQAVGSGILFPLMMNVVLSCAPREKLGLYLSLGGACITLGPAFGPVISGLMCTLFGWRAVFVVPLVGGIAVAAAGVKHVQNVGERSNTTLDILSVVLLAAGITAFVYSVGEFSTNLIAGVVALFAVIVLLGLFAARQLKLVHPVLNVRPMASVRFWPACSLVVVSMMTTFSMSVLLPLYFEGAYGMTALVAGLLILPAIACNAVTSIVGGRVMDARGAWPLLPVGFALVAVGQIAISVTAASMNIGVVVALTVVVYAGVGSVLSPSQTAGLETLSAAEHPHGTALLNTWNMIAASFGPSLFIGLLSSSAATAGAAGAATDVAQAIGFAAAVRVAAVIAVVGFATSLVYARRESHMSH
;
A
#
# COMPACT_ATOMS: atom_id res chain seq x y z
N MET A 1 8.32 -16.82 -1.54
CA MET A 1 8.31 -15.40 -1.11
C MET A 1 7.06 -14.65 -1.61
N TYR A 2 6.67 -14.76 -2.91
CA TYR A 2 5.47 -14.07 -3.44
C TYR A 2 4.17 -14.41 -2.71
N ILE A 3 3.95 -15.70 -2.40
CA ILE A 3 2.79 -16.12 -1.60
C ILE A 3 2.82 -15.47 -0.21
N ALA A 4 3.99 -15.33 0.39
CA ALA A 4 4.14 -14.67 1.69
C ALA A 4 3.74 -13.18 1.62
N ALA A 5 4.17 -12.47 0.58
CA ALA A 5 3.77 -11.08 0.35
C ALA A 5 2.27 -10.95 0.05
N PHE A 6 1.69 -11.86 -0.72
CA PHE A 6 0.24 -11.91 -0.96
C PHE A 6 -0.55 -12.11 0.34
N VAL A 7 -0.16 -13.10 1.16
CA VAL A 7 -0.84 -13.38 2.45
C VAL A 7 -0.75 -12.16 3.38
N ALA A 8 0.40 -11.49 3.42
CA ALA A 8 0.58 -10.28 4.22
C ALA A 8 -0.33 -9.14 3.73
N ALA A 9 -0.38 -8.87 2.40
CA ALA A 9 -1.22 -7.84 1.81
C ALA A 9 -2.72 -8.15 1.95
N PHE A 10 -3.10 -9.41 1.82
CA PHE A 10 -4.46 -9.88 2.07
C PHE A 10 -4.87 -9.64 3.53
N ASN A 11 -3.99 -10.02 4.47
CA ASN A 11 -4.24 -9.86 5.90
C ASN A 11 -4.40 -8.38 6.32
N GLU A 12 -3.69 -7.46 5.68
CA GLU A 12 -3.79 -6.02 5.95
C GLU A 12 -5.24 -5.52 5.75
N ASN A 13 -5.94 -6.00 4.72
CA ASN A 13 -7.23 -5.46 4.30
C ASN A 13 -8.44 -6.29 4.72
N ILE A 14 -8.23 -7.52 5.16
CA ILE A 14 -9.32 -8.48 5.45
C ILE A 14 -10.27 -8.01 6.55
N ILE A 15 -9.79 -7.21 7.51
CA ILE A 15 -10.58 -6.76 8.66
C ILE A 15 -11.58 -5.67 8.31
N ASN A 16 -11.37 -4.94 7.20
CA ASN A 16 -12.18 -3.77 6.85
C ASN A 16 -13.67 -4.11 6.74
N VAL A 17 -14.00 -5.27 6.18
CA VAL A 17 -15.40 -5.74 6.06
C VAL A 17 -15.94 -6.22 7.40
N ALA A 18 -15.11 -6.79 8.25
CA ALA A 18 -15.50 -7.33 9.55
C ALA A 18 -15.67 -6.26 10.65
N LEU A 19 -15.25 -5.01 10.40
CA LEU A 19 -15.29 -3.95 11.43
C LEU A 19 -16.66 -3.72 12.02
N HIS A 20 -17.71 -3.73 11.21
CA HIS A 20 -19.09 -3.53 11.67
C HIS A 20 -19.51 -4.63 12.66
N ASP A 21 -19.25 -5.88 12.33
CA ASP A 21 -19.59 -7.03 13.17
C ASP A 21 -18.76 -7.04 14.47
N ILE A 22 -17.48 -6.63 14.39
CA ILE A 22 -16.60 -6.50 15.55
C ILE A 22 -17.10 -5.39 16.50
N MET A 23 -17.52 -4.24 15.95
CA MET A 23 -18.12 -3.16 16.75
C MET A 23 -19.34 -3.65 17.51
N ALA A 24 -20.22 -4.38 16.84
CA ALA A 24 -21.42 -4.97 17.45
C ALA A 24 -21.06 -6.04 18.49
N ALA A 25 -20.12 -6.94 18.19
CA ALA A 25 -19.73 -8.05 19.06
C ALA A 25 -19.08 -7.60 20.37
N PHE A 26 -18.30 -6.52 20.34
CA PHE A 26 -17.57 -6.02 21.52
C PHE A 26 -18.14 -4.70 22.06
N SER A 27 -19.22 -4.18 21.50
CA SER A 27 -19.86 -2.92 21.89
C SER A 27 -18.87 -1.75 21.95
N VAL A 28 -17.98 -1.65 20.95
CA VAL A 28 -16.99 -0.59 20.84
C VAL A 28 -17.38 0.44 19.79
N SER A 29 -16.91 1.69 19.96
CA SER A 29 -17.15 2.76 18.99
C SER A 29 -16.36 2.54 17.69
N ALA A 30 -16.79 3.19 16.59
CA ALA A 30 -16.10 3.14 15.32
C ALA A 30 -14.66 3.66 15.44
N THR A 31 -14.42 4.72 16.22
CA THR A 31 -13.08 5.26 16.49
C THR A 31 -12.19 4.26 17.21
N THR A 32 -12.74 3.48 18.14
CA THR A 32 -12.01 2.40 18.81
C THR A 32 -11.70 1.26 17.86
N ALA A 33 -12.70 0.81 17.07
CA ALA A 33 -12.52 -0.27 16.10
C ALA A 33 -11.51 0.08 15.00
N GLN A 34 -11.43 1.35 14.61
CA GLN A 34 -10.46 1.85 13.62
C GLN A 34 -8.99 1.58 14.02
N TRP A 35 -8.69 1.46 15.31
CA TRP A 35 -7.34 1.09 15.75
C TRP A 35 -6.88 -0.30 15.29
N LEU A 36 -7.81 -1.20 14.96
CA LEU A 36 -7.46 -2.49 14.35
C LEU A 36 -6.81 -2.34 12.97
N VAL A 37 -7.15 -1.28 12.25
CA VAL A 37 -6.57 -0.93 10.95
C VAL A 37 -5.38 0.00 11.13
N SER A 38 -5.57 1.12 11.83
CA SER A 38 -4.53 2.15 12.00
C SER A 38 -3.33 1.63 12.79
N GLY A 39 -3.56 0.89 13.89
CA GLY A 39 -2.51 0.28 14.69
C GLY A 39 -1.71 -0.76 13.90
N TYR A 40 -2.40 -1.55 13.07
CA TYR A 40 -1.75 -2.48 12.15
C TYR A 40 -0.85 -1.75 11.16
N MET A 41 -1.35 -0.70 10.49
CA MET A 41 -0.58 0.10 9.53
C MET A 41 0.66 0.76 10.15
N ILE A 42 0.53 1.31 11.37
CA ILE A 42 1.64 1.90 12.12
C ILE A 42 2.75 0.87 12.33
N VAL A 43 2.42 -0.29 12.89
CA VAL A 43 3.42 -1.32 13.22
C VAL A 43 4.03 -1.92 11.96
N THR A 44 3.23 -2.20 10.92
CA THR A 44 3.73 -2.66 9.62
C THR A 44 4.74 -1.65 9.04
N SER A 45 4.43 -0.35 9.08
CA SER A 45 5.31 0.71 8.57
C SER A 45 6.64 0.78 9.35
N ILE A 46 6.60 0.64 10.67
CA ILE A 46 7.80 0.64 11.52
C ILE A 46 8.71 -0.54 11.16
N PHE A 47 8.15 -1.77 11.10
CA PHE A 47 8.94 -2.96 10.78
C PHE A 47 9.46 -2.95 9.34
N THR A 48 8.69 -2.42 8.40
CA THR A 48 9.12 -2.18 7.03
C THR A 48 10.32 -1.23 6.97
N ALA A 49 10.30 -0.13 7.71
CA ALA A 49 11.36 0.87 7.69
C ALA A 49 12.66 0.37 8.35
N ILE A 50 12.57 -0.45 9.41
CA ILE A 50 13.75 -1.03 10.06
C ILE A 50 14.25 -2.31 9.37
N MET A 51 13.63 -2.71 8.25
CA MET A 51 13.97 -3.97 7.57
C MET A 51 15.39 -4.01 7.05
N ALA A 52 15.97 -2.87 6.67
CA ALA A 52 17.38 -2.79 6.26
C ALA A 52 18.30 -3.27 7.39
N PHE A 53 18.06 -2.81 8.62
CA PHE A 53 18.76 -3.30 9.81
C PHE A 53 18.51 -4.79 10.07
N LEU A 54 17.24 -5.22 10.02
CA LEU A 54 16.86 -6.61 10.29
C LEU A 54 17.52 -7.57 9.28
N SER A 55 17.54 -7.21 7.99
CA SER A 55 18.20 -8.00 6.92
C SER A 55 19.72 -8.09 7.11
N GLY A 56 20.35 -7.01 7.59
CA GLY A 56 21.78 -7.03 7.90
C GLY A 56 22.12 -7.89 9.12
N ARG A 57 21.24 -7.94 10.12
CA ARG A 57 21.51 -8.64 11.40
C ARG A 57 21.09 -10.10 11.39
N PHE A 58 19.95 -10.43 10.77
CA PHE A 58 19.34 -11.75 10.80
C PHE A 58 19.33 -12.39 9.42
N SER A 59 19.40 -13.73 9.37
CA SER A 59 19.31 -14.45 8.12
C SER A 59 17.88 -14.41 7.56
N THR A 60 17.76 -14.43 6.23
CA THR A 60 16.50 -14.49 5.49
C THR A 60 15.54 -15.54 6.06
N ARG A 61 16.08 -16.72 6.37
CA ARG A 61 15.31 -17.83 6.91
C ARG A 61 14.78 -17.55 8.31
N LYS A 62 15.60 -16.95 9.20
CA LYS A 62 15.16 -16.55 10.55
C LYS A 62 14.08 -15.47 10.49
N LEU A 63 14.22 -14.48 9.61
CA LEU A 63 13.22 -13.43 9.42
C LEU A 63 11.90 -13.98 8.89
N LEU A 64 11.95 -14.89 7.92
CA LEU A 64 10.74 -15.53 7.39
C LEU A 64 9.97 -16.27 8.47
N PHE A 65 10.66 -17.15 9.24
CA PHE A 65 9.98 -17.94 10.29
C PHE A 65 9.50 -17.08 11.45
N PHE A 66 10.24 -16.06 11.83
CA PHE A 66 9.80 -15.10 12.84
C PHE A 66 8.53 -14.36 12.38
N ALA A 67 8.53 -13.85 11.15
CA ALA A 67 7.39 -13.16 10.58
C ALA A 67 6.16 -14.05 10.45
N CYS A 68 6.32 -15.27 9.90
CA CYS A 68 5.23 -16.25 9.84
C CYS A 68 4.73 -16.63 11.23
N GLY A 69 5.63 -16.79 12.19
CA GLY A 69 5.29 -17.09 13.58
C GLY A 69 4.44 -15.99 14.22
N CYS A 70 4.82 -14.72 14.04
CA CYS A 70 4.03 -13.58 14.51
C CYS A 70 2.65 -13.52 13.85
N MET A 71 2.57 -13.73 12.53
CA MET A 71 1.29 -13.78 11.83
C MET A 71 0.40 -14.91 12.33
N VAL A 72 0.89 -16.14 12.31
CA VAL A 72 0.13 -17.33 12.74
C VAL A 72 -0.32 -17.21 14.19
N ALA A 73 0.55 -16.79 15.10
CA ALA A 73 0.20 -16.57 16.50
C ALA A 73 -0.88 -15.48 16.64
N GLY A 74 -0.73 -14.36 15.93
CA GLY A 74 -1.72 -13.29 15.90
C GLY A 74 -3.07 -13.74 15.35
N GLU A 75 -3.09 -14.56 14.27
CA GLU A 75 -4.33 -15.11 13.71
C GLU A 75 -5.04 -16.04 14.71
N VAL A 76 -4.30 -16.95 15.35
CA VAL A 76 -4.87 -17.85 16.36
C VAL A 76 -5.46 -17.04 17.52
N LEU A 77 -4.74 -16.02 18.01
CA LEU A 77 -5.24 -15.15 19.08
C LEU A 77 -6.48 -14.36 18.65
N CYS A 78 -6.57 -13.87 17.40
CA CYS A 78 -7.77 -13.21 16.89
C CYS A 78 -8.98 -14.14 16.82
N LEU A 79 -8.78 -15.41 16.42
CA LEU A 79 -9.85 -16.41 16.34
C LEU A 79 -10.50 -16.66 17.72
N VAL A 80 -9.68 -16.69 18.77
CA VAL A 80 -10.15 -17.00 20.14
C VAL A 80 -10.34 -15.75 21.01
N ALA A 81 -10.16 -14.55 20.47
CA ALA A 81 -10.21 -13.29 21.23
C ALA A 81 -11.54 -13.12 21.99
N PRO A 82 -11.52 -13.09 23.34
CA PRO A 82 -12.72 -12.92 24.14
C PRO A 82 -13.13 -11.44 24.28
N SER A 83 -12.23 -10.52 24.00
CA SER A 83 -12.44 -9.07 24.13
C SER A 83 -11.65 -8.27 23.12
N PHE A 84 -12.04 -7.01 22.91
CA PHE A 84 -11.31 -6.08 22.06
C PHE A 84 -9.87 -5.84 22.54
N SER A 85 -9.65 -5.85 23.86
CA SER A 85 -8.32 -5.68 24.48
C SER A 85 -7.35 -6.84 24.15
N VAL A 86 -7.85 -8.00 23.74
CA VAL A 86 -7.04 -9.12 23.22
C VAL A 86 -6.94 -9.03 21.69
N LEU A 87 -8.01 -8.64 21.01
CA LEU A 87 -8.04 -8.55 19.56
C LEU A 87 -7.03 -7.53 19.00
N LEU A 88 -6.93 -6.34 19.62
CA LEU A 88 -6.03 -5.28 19.16
C LEU A 88 -4.53 -5.69 19.25
N PRO A 89 -3.99 -6.17 20.38
CA PRO A 89 -2.61 -6.68 20.43
C PRO A 89 -2.36 -7.84 19.48
N SER A 90 -3.36 -8.68 19.23
CA SER A 90 -3.24 -9.79 18.26
C SER A 90 -3.07 -9.26 16.84
N ARG A 91 -3.79 -8.22 16.45
CA ARG A 91 -3.61 -7.51 15.16
C ARG A 91 -2.24 -6.84 15.07
N ILE A 92 -1.77 -6.23 16.15
CA ILE A 92 -0.42 -5.64 16.21
C ILE A 92 0.65 -6.73 16.00
N LEU A 93 0.48 -7.92 16.58
CA LEU A 93 1.41 -9.04 16.38
C LEU A 93 1.43 -9.51 14.92
N GLN A 94 0.27 -9.59 14.24
CA GLN A 94 0.19 -9.88 12.80
C GLN A 94 0.93 -8.81 11.97
N ALA A 95 0.81 -7.54 12.33
CA ALA A 95 1.43 -6.41 11.63
C ALA A 95 2.97 -6.48 11.65
N VAL A 96 3.58 -6.99 12.72
CA VAL A 96 5.02 -7.28 12.79
C VAL A 96 5.42 -8.23 11.66
N GLY A 97 4.67 -9.32 11.49
CA GLY A 97 4.91 -10.30 10.42
C GLY A 97 4.82 -9.68 9.02
N SER A 98 3.74 -8.95 8.74
CA SER A 98 3.53 -8.32 7.43
C SER A 98 4.59 -7.27 7.11
N GLY A 99 4.99 -6.44 8.10
CA GLY A 99 6.04 -5.43 7.93
C GLY A 99 7.41 -6.01 7.57
N ILE A 100 7.65 -7.27 7.93
CA ILE A 100 8.87 -7.99 7.55
C ILE A 100 8.72 -8.65 6.17
N LEU A 101 7.57 -9.28 5.88
CA LEU A 101 7.40 -10.13 4.68
C LEU A 101 7.46 -9.35 3.38
N PHE A 102 6.92 -8.13 3.31
CA PHE A 102 6.95 -7.30 2.11
C PHE A 102 8.37 -6.97 1.65
N PRO A 103 9.19 -6.29 2.46
CA PRO A 103 10.54 -5.95 2.04
C PRO A 103 11.45 -7.17 1.97
N LEU A 104 11.19 -8.23 2.75
CA LEU A 104 11.93 -9.48 2.67
C LEU A 104 11.77 -10.13 1.29
N MET A 105 10.55 -10.14 0.75
CA MET A 105 10.29 -10.64 -0.60
C MET A 105 11.09 -9.85 -1.64
N MET A 106 11.06 -8.51 -1.58
CA MET A 106 11.81 -7.66 -2.51
C MET A 106 13.33 -7.88 -2.39
N ASN A 107 13.88 -7.95 -1.17
CA ASN A 107 15.29 -8.18 -0.94
C ASN A 107 15.76 -9.55 -1.47
N VAL A 108 14.94 -10.59 -1.30
CA VAL A 108 15.23 -11.93 -1.86
C VAL A 108 15.21 -11.89 -3.40
N VAL A 109 14.25 -11.20 -4.00
CA VAL A 109 14.18 -11.04 -5.46
C VAL A 109 15.41 -10.30 -5.98
N LEU A 110 15.79 -9.17 -5.36
CA LEU A 110 16.97 -8.39 -5.73
C LEU A 110 18.28 -9.20 -5.62
N SER A 111 18.34 -10.15 -4.67
CA SER A 111 19.54 -10.97 -4.45
C SER A 111 19.61 -12.20 -5.35
N CYS A 112 18.48 -12.75 -5.80
CA CYS A 112 18.41 -14.02 -6.50
C CYS A 112 18.02 -13.93 -7.97
N ALA A 113 17.33 -12.86 -8.38
CA ALA A 113 16.89 -12.72 -9.77
C ALA A 113 18.05 -12.37 -10.71
N PRO A 114 18.06 -12.96 -11.92
CA PRO A 114 18.99 -12.51 -12.97
C PRO A 114 18.73 -11.04 -13.30
N ARG A 115 19.80 -10.27 -13.53
CA ARG A 115 19.70 -8.83 -13.82
C ARG A 115 18.80 -8.52 -15.01
N GLU A 116 18.88 -9.37 -16.06
CA GLU A 116 18.09 -9.25 -17.31
C GLU A 116 16.59 -9.47 -17.11
N LYS A 117 16.16 -9.99 -15.97
CA LYS A 117 14.75 -10.29 -15.65
C LYS A 117 14.30 -9.69 -14.32
N LEU A 118 15.05 -8.72 -13.80
CA LEU A 118 14.79 -8.14 -12.49
C LEU A 118 13.41 -7.45 -12.45
N GLY A 119 13.08 -6.69 -13.49
CA GLY A 119 11.78 -6.04 -13.64
C GLY A 119 10.62 -7.02 -13.63
N LEU A 120 10.73 -8.14 -14.34
CA LEU A 120 9.73 -9.20 -14.33
C LEU A 120 9.52 -9.78 -12.92
N TYR A 121 10.61 -10.13 -12.23
CA TYR A 121 10.50 -10.74 -10.90
C TYR A 121 9.98 -9.77 -9.84
N LEU A 122 10.38 -8.50 -9.87
CA LEU A 122 9.80 -7.45 -9.01
C LEU A 122 8.33 -7.19 -9.32
N SER A 123 7.96 -7.22 -10.62
CA SER A 123 6.57 -7.04 -11.05
C SER A 123 5.66 -8.19 -10.63
N LEU A 124 6.14 -9.42 -10.61
CA LEU A 124 5.41 -10.55 -10.03
C LEU A 124 5.14 -10.31 -8.53
N GLY A 125 6.12 -9.78 -7.80
CA GLY A 125 5.94 -9.39 -6.40
C GLY A 125 4.91 -8.28 -6.23
N GLY A 126 5.00 -7.23 -7.04
CA GLY A 126 4.03 -6.14 -7.07
C GLY A 126 2.60 -6.61 -7.37
N ALA A 127 2.44 -7.51 -8.35
CA ALA A 127 1.15 -8.13 -8.65
C ALA A 127 0.58 -8.90 -7.45
N CYS A 128 1.40 -9.66 -6.74
CA CYS A 128 0.97 -10.37 -5.52
C CYS A 128 0.52 -9.40 -4.42
N ILE A 129 1.22 -8.28 -4.24
CA ILE A 129 0.86 -7.26 -3.25
C ILE A 129 -0.46 -6.57 -3.62
N THR A 130 -0.69 -6.25 -4.89
CA THR A 130 -1.93 -5.58 -5.32
C THR A 130 -3.14 -6.50 -5.34
N LEU A 131 -2.96 -7.79 -5.55
CA LEU A 131 -4.04 -8.78 -5.48
C LEU A 131 -4.55 -8.99 -4.04
N GLY A 132 -3.71 -8.83 -3.01
CA GLY A 132 -4.12 -8.98 -1.61
C GLY A 132 -5.32 -8.11 -1.23
N PRO A 133 -5.22 -6.77 -1.31
CA PRO A 133 -6.33 -5.85 -1.03
C PRO A 133 -7.56 -6.08 -1.91
N ALA A 134 -7.35 -6.57 -3.12
CA ALA A 134 -8.40 -6.84 -4.08
C ALA A 134 -9.30 -8.01 -3.68
N PHE A 135 -8.69 -9.11 -3.27
CA PHE A 135 -9.42 -10.30 -2.81
C PHE A 135 -9.90 -10.16 -1.35
N GLY A 136 -9.28 -9.25 -0.58
CA GLY A 136 -9.60 -9.03 0.84
C GLY A 136 -11.09 -8.86 1.09
N PRO A 137 -11.76 -7.84 0.53
CA PRO A 137 -13.18 -7.59 0.77
C PRO A 137 -14.09 -8.73 0.32
N VAL A 138 -13.81 -9.37 -0.82
CA VAL A 138 -14.63 -10.45 -1.38
C VAL A 138 -14.56 -11.69 -0.47
N ILE A 139 -13.37 -12.12 -0.13
CA ILE A 139 -13.17 -13.32 0.72
C ILE A 139 -13.63 -13.03 2.15
N SER A 140 -13.32 -11.85 2.68
CA SER A 140 -13.76 -11.43 4.02
C SER A 140 -15.29 -11.36 4.10
N GLY A 141 -15.94 -10.75 3.11
CA GLY A 141 -17.41 -10.69 3.03
C GLY A 141 -18.05 -12.07 3.01
N LEU A 142 -17.50 -12.99 2.22
CA LEU A 142 -17.95 -14.38 2.17
C LEU A 142 -17.78 -15.10 3.52
N MET A 143 -16.61 -14.94 4.15
CA MET A 143 -16.33 -15.54 5.46
C MET A 143 -17.24 -14.98 6.56
N CYS A 144 -17.42 -13.65 6.60
CA CYS A 144 -18.34 -13.00 7.54
C CYS A 144 -19.77 -13.53 7.38
N THR A 145 -20.26 -13.63 6.14
CA THR A 145 -21.63 -14.04 5.86
C THR A 145 -21.90 -15.50 6.21
N LEU A 146 -20.93 -16.40 5.93
CA LEU A 146 -21.14 -17.84 6.12
C LEU A 146 -20.77 -18.34 7.52
N PHE A 147 -19.74 -17.77 8.15
CA PHE A 147 -19.13 -18.30 9.37
C PHE A 147 -18.93 -17.24 10.47
N GLY A 148 -19.33 -16.00 10.20
CA GLY A 148 -19.13 -14.87 11.12
C GLY A 148 -17.73 -14.24 11.04
N TRP A 149 -17.58 -13.06 11.66
CA TRP A 149 -16.38 -12.22 11.53
C TRP A 149 -15.07 -12.89 11.96
N ARG A 150 -15.10 -13.83 12.91
CA ARG A 150 -13.89 -14.56 13.34
C ARG A 150 -13.29 -15.40 12.22
N ALA A 151 -14.11 -15.94 11.34
CA ALA A 151 -13.65 -16.82 10.27
C ALA A 151 -12.74 -16.12 9.23
N VAL A 152 -12.75 -14.78 9.17
CA VAL A 152 -11.86 -14.02 8.28
C VAL A 152 -10.39 -14.31 8.58
N PHE A 153 -10.03 -14.60 9.82
CA PHE A 153 -8.66 -14.89 10.25
C PHE A 153 -8.18 -16.31 9.87
N VAL A 154 -9.08 -17.21 9.46
CA VAL A 154 -8.70 -18.58 9.05
C VAL A 154 -7.90 -18.56 7.75
N VAL A 155 -8.27 -17.73 6.79
CA VAL A 155 -7.61 -17.69 5.47
C VAL A 155 -6.13 -17.29 5.58
N PRO A 156 -5.76 -16.16 6.23
CA PRO A 156 -4.36 -15.82 6.41
C PRO A 156 -3.62 -16.77 7.37
N LEU A 157 -4.32 -17.39 8.33
CA LEU A 157 -3.74 -18.44 9.19
C LEU A 157 -3.24 -19.62 8.35
N VAL A 158 -4.10 -20.17 7.50
CA VAL A 158 -3.74 -21.28 6.60
C VAL A 158 -2.63 -20.85 5.64
N GLY A 159 -2.73 -19.65 5.09
CA GLY A 159 -1.70 -19.07 4.23
C GLY A 159 -0.35 -18.94 4.93
N GLY A 160 -0.32 -18.42 6.15
CA GLY A 160 0.90 -18.27 6.96
C GLY A 160 1.57 -19.62 7.30
N ILE A 161 0.76 -20.63 7.67
CA ILE A 161 1.25 -21.99 7.91
C ILE A 161 1.82 -22.60 6.62
N ALA A 162 1.13 -22.46 5.49
CA ALA A 162 1.59 -22.96 4.19
C ALA A 162 2.91 -22.30 3.77
N VAL A 163 3.04 -20.99 3.96
CA VAL A 163 4.29 -20.24 3.70
C VAL A 163 5.43 -20.74 4.59
N ALA A 164 5.17 -20.93 5.88
CA ALA A 164 6.16 -21.45 6.82
C ALA A 164 6.61 -22.88 6.41
N ALA A 165 5.67 -23.77 6.12
CA ALA A 165 5.96 -25.14 5.69
C ALA A 165 6.78 -25.18 4.38
N ALA A 166 6.40 -24.39 3.37
CA ALA A 166 7.17 -24.25 2.14
C ALA A 166 8.55 -23.65 2.38
N GLY A 167 8.66 -22.69 3.31
CA GLY A 167 9.91 -22.03 3.70
C GLY A 167 10.97 -22.99 4.24
N VAL A 168 10.54 -24.07 4.93
CA VAL A 168 11.46 -25.10 5.46
C VAL A 168 12.32 -25.72 4.35
N LYS A 169 11.72 -26.02 3.20
CA LYS A 169 12.37 -26.74 2.11
C LYS A 169 13.03 -25.82 1.08
N HIS A 170 12.46 -24.65 0.83
CA HIS A 170 12.79 -23.85 -0.36
C HIS A 170 13.53 -22.54 -0.06
N VAL A 171 13.48 -22.03 1.18
CA VAL A 171 14.11 -20.74 1.47
C VAL A 171 15.53 -20.95 1.97
N GLN A 172 16.48 -20.39 1.22
CA GLN A 172 17.88 -20.32 1.58
C GLN A 172 18.23 -18.94 2.13
N ASN A 173 19.36 -18.86 2.84
CA ASN A 173 19.84 -17.57 3.33
C ASN A 173 20.54 -16.82 2.18
N VAL A 174 20.13 -15.57 1.97
CA VAL A 174 20.71 -14.68 0.96
C VAL A 174 21.14 -13.38 1.63
N GLY A 175 22.14 -12.71 1.02
CA GLY A 175 22.69 -11.44 1.51
C GLY A 175 23.80 -11.61 2.54
N GLU A 176 24.64 -10.58 2.64
CA GLU A 176 25.73 -10.47 3.61
C GLU A 176 25.20 -9.93 4.94
N ARG A 177 25.78 -10.41 6.05
CA ARG A 177 25.43 -9.96 7.38
C ARG A 177 26.37 -8.87 7.84
N SER A 178 25.83 -7.89 8.55
CA SER A 178 26.59 -6.83 9.20
C SER A 178 26.35 -6.86 10.72
N ASN A 179 27.37 -6.53 11.50
CA ASN A 179 27.28 -6.44 12.96
C ASN A 179 26.92 -5.02 13.39
N THR A 180 25.86 -4.45 12.81
CA THR A 180 25.36 -3.13 13.19
C THR A 180 24.50 -3.18 14.45
N THR A 181 24.58 -2.14 15.26
CA THR A 181 23.74 -1.96 16.45
C THR A 181 22.49 -1.17 16.10
N LEU A 182 21.34 -1.55 16.69
CA LEU A 182 20.09 -0.82 16.50
C LEU A 182 20.14 0.50 17.28
N ASP A 183 19.96 1.61 16.59
CA ASP A 183 19.78 2.90 17.26
C ASP A 183 18.31 3.05 17.70
N ILE A 184 18.07 2.74 18.98
CA ILE A 184 16.72 2.74 19.58
C ILE A 184 16.06 4.12 19.45
N LEU A 185 16.80 5.22 19.63
CA LEU A 185 16.24 6.56 19.50
C LEU A 185 15.69 6.83 18.09
N SER A 186 16.40 6.36 17.07
CA SER A 186 15.92 6.43 15.69
C SER A 186 14.61 5.67 15.48
N VAL A 187 14.49 4.48 16.06
CA VAL A 187 13.25 3.68 15.97
C VAL A 187 12.09 4.39 16.70
N VAL A 188 12.35 4.97 17.86
CA VAL A 188 11.33 5.73 18.63
C VAL A 188 10.87 6.97 17.85
N LEU A 189 11.81 7.74 17.27
CA LEU A 189 11.46 8.94 16.46
C LEU A 189 10.64 8.56 15.23
N LEU A 190 11.03 7.47 14.55
CA LEU A 190 10.30 6.96 13.40
C LEU A 190 8.90 6.48 13.79
N ALA A 191 8.79 5.68 14.85
CA ALA A 191 7.52 5.16 15.35
C ALA A 191 6.57 6.30 15.77
N ALA A 192 7.08 7.28 16.52
CA ALA A 192 6.32 8.45 16.90
C ALA A 192 5.89 9.30 15.70
N GLY A 193 6.79 9.49 14.71
CA GLY A 193 6.48 10.22 13.48
C GLY A 193 5.40 9.54 12.63
N ILE A 194 5.48 8.21 12.45
CA ILE A 194 4.46 7.44 11.72
C ILE A 194 3.12 7.45 12.49
N THR A 195 3.16 7.29 13.81
CA THR A 195 1.94 7.36 14.65
C THR A 195 1.27 8.73 14.53
N ALA A 196 2.06 9.80 14.66
CA ALA A 196 1.56 11.17 14.48
C ALA A 196 0.99 11.40 13.07
N PHE A 197 1.60 10.79 12.03
CA PHE A 197 1.10 10.87 10.65
C PHE A 197 -0.27 10.21 10.51
N VAL A 198 -0.41 8.96 10.95
CA VAL A 198 -1.68 8.22 10.87
C VAL A 198 -2.76 8.93 11.68
N TYR A 199 -2.43 9.43 12.87
CA TYR A 199 -3.35 10.21 13.70
C TYR A 199 -3.75 11.52 13.02
N SER A 200 -2.79 12.28 12.44
CA SER A 200 -3.06 13.52 11.70
C SER A 200 -4.07 13.29 10.57
N VAL A 201 -3.85 12.24 9.77
CA VAL A 201 -4.73 11.88 8.65
C VAL A 201 -6.15 11.56 9.12
N GLY A 202 -6.30 10.85 10.24
CA GLY A 202 -7.59 10.53 10.85
C GLY A 202 -8.35 11.77 11.35
N GLU A 203 -7.61 12.72 11.96
CA GLU A 203 -8.22 13.92 12.57
C GLU A 203 -8.57 15.03 11.58
N PHE A 204 -8.02 15.05 10.37
CA PHE A 204 -8.34 16.10 9.39
C PHE A 204 -9.84 16.23 9.07
N SER A 205 -10.59 15.14 9.17
CA SER A 205 -12.03 15.12 8.90
C SER A 205 -12.90 15.47 10.11
N THR A 206 -12.37 15.34 11.34
CA THR A 206 -13.11 15.50 12.59
C THR A 206 -12.70 16.75 13.36
N ASN A 207 -11.40 17.03 13.43
CA ASN A 207 -10.82 18.14 14.15
C ASN A 207 -9.59 18.69 13.40
N LEU A 208 -9.82 19.70 12.57
CA LEU A 208 -8.78 20.32 11.74
C LEU A 208 -7.58 20.82 12.55
N ILE A 209 -7.82 21.39 13.76
CA ILE A 209 -6.74 21.90 14.60
C ILE A 209 -5.87 20.75 15.10
N ALA A 210 -6.47 19.66 15.60
CA ALA A 210 -5.75 18.46 16.02
C ALA A 210 -4.97 17.85 14.85
N GLY A 211 -5.57 17.76 13.66
CA GLY A 211 -4.93 17.28 12.43
C GLY A 211 -3.69 18.10 12.06
N VAL A 212 -3.78 19.45 12.09
CA VAL A 212 -2.67 20.36 11.76
C VAL A 212 -1.56 20.27 12.82
N VAL A 213 -1.90 20.23 14.11
CA VAL A 213 -0.91 20.09 15.20
C VAL A 213 -0.17 18.75 15.07
N ALA A 214 -0.89 17.67 14.78
CA ALA A 214 -0.28 16.37 14.56
C ALA A 214 0.61 16.36 13.31
N LEU A 215 0.21 17.02 12.22
CA LEU A 215 1.05 17.18 11.03
C LEU A 215 2.34 17.96 11.32
N PHE A 216 2.28 18.99 12.16
CA PHE A 216 3.48 19.68 12.61
C PHE A 216 4.39 18.73 13.41
N ALA A 217 3.82 17.92 14.30
CA ALA A 217 4.58 16.89 15.02
C ALA A 217 5.24 15.89 14.07
N VAL A 218 4.56 15.47 12.98
CA VAL A 218 5.14 14.63 11.93
C VAL A 218 6.40 15.26 11.32
N ILE A 219 6.31 16.53 10.91
CA ILE A 219 7.44 17.26 10.30
C ILE A 219 8.62 17.30 11.26
N VAL A 220 8.38 17.62 12.52
CA VAL A 220 9.43 17.70 13.55
C VAL A 220 10.04 16.33 13.81
N LEU A 221 9.22 15.28 14.07
CA LEU A 221 9.70 13.96 14.45
C LEU A 221 10.43 13.26 13.31
N LEU A 222 9.87 13.28 12.10
CA LEU A 222 10.53 12.71 10.92
C LEU A 222 11.72 13.54 10.47
N GLY A 223 11.69 14.88 10.64
CA GLY A 223 12.83 15.76 10.42
C GLY A 223 13.99 15.44 11.37
N LEU A 224 13.73 15.28 12.67
CA LEU A 224 14.71 14.84 13.67
C LEU A 224 15.25 13.43 13.37
N PHE A 225 14.37 12.51 12.97
CA PHE A 225 14.77 11.18 12.51
C PHE A 225 15.73 11.29 11.32
N ALA A 226 15.37 12.00 10.25
CA ALA A 226 16.19 12.16 9.07
C ALA A 226 17.55 12.83 9.38
N ALA A 227 17.54 13.91 10.17
CA ALA A 227 18.75 14.60 10.60
C ALA A 227 19.67 13.67 11.41
N ARG A 228 19.10 12.80 12.24
CA ARG A 228 19.88 11.79 12.98
C ARG A 228 20.44 10.73 12.05
N GLN A 229 19.64 10.18 11.11
CA GLN A 229 20.11 9.17 10.16
C GLN A 229 21.29 9.68 9.29
N LEU A 230 21.29 10.96 8.93
CA LEU A 230 22.38 11.57 8.15
C LEU A 230 23.71 11.65 8.94
N LYS A 231 23.64 11.72 10.28
CA LYS A 231 24.81 11.81 11.16
C LYS A 231 25.37 10.45 11.59
N LEU A 232 24.57 9.39 11.55
CA LEU A 232 24.98 8.06 11.95
C LEU A 232 25.91 7.41 10.91
N VAL A 233 26.94 6.72 11.38
CA VAL A 233 27.84 5.90 10.53
C VAL A 233 27.10 4.67 10.00
N HIS A 234 26.27 4.05 10.85
CA HIS A 234 25.43 2.91 10.50
C HIS A 234 23.95 3.28 10.75
N PRO A 235 23.29 3.98 9.81
CA PRO A 235 21.91 4.39 9.98
C PRO A 235 20.97 3.17 9.96
N VAL A 236 19.89 3.23 10.72
CA VAL A 236 18.80 2.22 10.69
C VAL A 236 18.14 2.22 9.30
N LEU A 237 17.93 3.42 8.75
CA LEU A 237 17.44 3.64 7.40
C LEU A 237 18.29 4.74 6.75
N ASN A 238 19.08 4.37 5.75
CA ASN A 238 19.85 5.37 5.01
C ASN A 238 18.91 6.24 4.16
N VAL A 239 18.71 7.48 4.57
CA VAL A 239 17.85 8.45 3.87
C VAL A 239 18.59 9.24 2.79
N ARG A 240 19.92 9.09 2.67
CA ARG A 240 20.74 9.80 1.66
C ARG A 240 20.27 9.57 0.22
N PRO A 241 19.80 8.38 -0.20
CA PRO A 241 19.26 8.17 -1.53
C PRO A 241 18.10 9.14 -1.88
N MET A 242 17.33 9.62 -0.90
CA MET A 242 16.26 10.61 -1.14
C MET A 242 16.76 11.96 -1.65
N ALA A 243 18.01 12.30 -1.42
CA ALA A 243 18.64 13.50 -1.98
C ALA A 243 19.13 13.30 -3.43
N SER A 244 19.16 12.05 -3.91
CA SER A 244 19.59 11.74 -5.27
C SER A 244 18.52 12.16 -6.29
N VAL A 245 18.94 12.96 -7.27
CA VAL A 245 18.09 13.39 -8.40
C VAL A 245 17.58 12.21 -9.25
N ARG A 246 18.15 11.02 -9.05
CA ARG A 246 17.74 9.78 -9.74
C ARG A 246 16.76 8.94 -8.93
N PHE A 247 16.89 8.91 -7.61
CA PHE A 247 16.07 8.04 -6.75
C PHE A 247 14.74 8.68 -6.31
N TRP A 248 14.76 9.96 -5.85
CA TRP A 248 13.54 10.59 -5.33
C TRP A 248 12.40 10.70 -6.37
N PRO A 249 12.66 10.91 -7.70
CA PRO A 249 11.57 10.95 -8.66
C PRO A 249 10.89 9.58 -8.82
N ALA A 250 11.67 8.48 -8.77
CA ALA A 250 11.11 7.13 -8.77
C ALA A 250 10.21 6.91 -7.54
N CYS A 251 10.64 7.37 -6.35
CA CYS A 251 9.79 7.34 -5.15
C CYS A 251 8.48 8.12 -5.35
N SER A 252 8.53 9.30 -5.97
CA SER A 252 7.32 10.10 -6.23
C SER A 252 6.35 9.39 -7.19
N LEU A 253 6.87 8.71 -8.21
CA LEU A 253 6.05 7.90 -9.13
C LEU A 253 5.39 6.71 -8.42
N VAL A 254 6.10 6.06 -7.52
CA VAL A 254 5.56 5.00 -6.66
C VAL A 254 4.43 5.54 -5.77
N VAL A 255 4.61 6.70 -5.14
CA VAL A 255 3.57 7.35 -4.31
C VAL A 255 2.31 7.64 -5.12
N VAL A 256 2.44 8.24 -6.32
CA VAL A 256 1.29 8.54 -7.20
C VAL A 256 0.55 7.26 -7.58
N SER A 257 1.28 6.19 -7.94
CA SER A 257 0.70 4.89 -8.29
C SER A 257 -0.06 4.28 -7.12
N MET A 258 0.52 4.30 -5.92
CA MET A 258 -0.10 3.74 -4.73
C MET A 258 -1.28 4.57 -4.25
N MET A 259 -1.20 5.90 -4.23
CA MET A 259 -2.35 6.77 -3.95
C MET A 259 -3.50 6.46 -4.90
N THR A 260 -3.24 6.27 -6.20
CA THR A 260 -4.26 5.90 -7.18
C THR A 260 -4.88 4.55 -6.84
N THR A 261 -4.06 3.52 -6.59
CA THR A 261 -4.52 2.15 -6.31
C THR A 261 -5.42 2.09 -5.07
N PHE A 262 -4.91 2.57 -3.94
CA PHE A 262 -5.64 2.47 -2.67
C PHE A 262 -6.86 3.40 -2.64
N SER A 263 -6.78 4.57 -3.26
CA SER A 263 -7.92 5.49 -3.32
C SER A 263 -9.03 4.93 -4.18
N MET A 264 -8.73 4.40 -5.37
CA MET A 264 -9.74 3.80 -6.23
C MET A 264 -10.36 2.54 -5.60
N SER A 265 -9.59 1.74 -4.86
CA SER A 265 -10.11 0.55 -4.17
C SER A 265 -11.17 0.87 -3.11
N VAL A 266 -11.17 2.09 -2.57
CA VAL A 266 -12.15 2.56 -1.58
C VAL A 266 -13.23 3.44 -2.22
N LEU A 267 -12.84 4.35 -3.12
CA LEU A 267 -13.78 5.29 -3.75
C LEU A 267 -14.80 4.59 -4.67
N LEU A 268 -14.37 3.56 -5.41
CA LEU A 268 -15.26 2.87 -6.36
C LEU A 268 -16.39 2.11 -5.65
N PRO A 269 -16.13 1.29 -4.60
CA PRO A 269 -17.21 0.72 -3.81
C PRO A 269 -18.17 1.77 -3.26
N LEU A 270 -17.66 2.84 -2.63
CA LEU A 270 -18.46 3.93 -2.09
C LEU A 270 -19.35 4.61 -3.15
N TYR A 271 -18.82 4.77 -4.37
CA TYR A 271 -19.59 5.31 -5.49
C TYR A 271 -20.68 4.35 -5.94
N PHE A 272 -20.38 3.05 -6.11
CA PHE A 272 -21.38 2.08 -6.54
C PHE A 272 -22.47 1.84 -5.46
N GLU A 273 -22.09 1.82 -4.20
CA GLU A 273 -23.04 1.69 -3.10
C GLU A 273 -23.86 2.97 -2.91
N GLY A 274 -23.20 4.14 -2.89
CA GLY A 274 -23.84 5.41 -2.58
C GLY A 274 -24.69 5.99 -3.73
N ALA A 275 -24.20 5.91 -4.98
CA ALA A 275 -24.91 6.47 -6.13
C ALA A 275 -25.89 5.50 -6.79
N TYR A 276 -25.69 4.18 -6.65
CA TYR A 276 -26.55 3.19 -7.30
C TYR A 276 -27.26 2.24 -6.32
N GLY A 277 -27.03 2.36 -5.03
CA GLY A 277 -27.64 1.48 -4.03
C GLY A 277 -27.22 0.00 -4.16
N MET A 278 -26.04 -0.26 -4.74
CA MET A 278 -25.55 -1.63 -4.94
C MET A 278 -25.07 -2.24 -3.62
N THR A 279 -25.13 -3.57 -3.53
CA THR A 279 -24.50 -4.28 -2.42
C THR A 279 -22.99 -4.27 -2.56
N ALA A 280 -22.26 -4.32 -1.44
CA ALA A 280 -20.78 -4.38 -1.42
C ALA A 280 -20.22 -5.51 -2.29
N LEU A 281 -20.92 -6.67 -2.34
CA LEU A 281 -20.53 -7.78 -3.20
C LEU A 281 -20.57 -7.40 -4.69
N VAL A 282 -21.65 -6.77 -5.15
CA VAL A 282 -21.80 -6.35 -6.55
C VAL A 282 -20.77 -5.27 -6.89
N ALA A 283 -20.59 -4.29 -6.01
CA ALA A 283 -19.58 -3.25 -6.15
C ALA A 283 -18.17 -3.85 -6.29
N GLY A 284 -17.82 -4.82 -5.44
CA GLY A 284 -16.56 -5.55 -5.52
C GLY A 284 -16.39 -6.33 -6.83
N LEU A 285 -17.44 -7.01 -7.31
CA LEU A 285 -17.40 -7.76 -8.57
C LEU A 285 -17.17 -6.85 -9.79
N LEU A 286 -17.72 -5.64 -9.78
CA LEU A 286 -17.52 -4.66 -10.86
C LEU A 286 -16.05 -4.17 -10.96
N ILE A 287 -15.29 -4.25 -9.87
CA ILE A 287 -13.88 -3.84 -9.83
C ILE A 287 -12.93 -4.98 -10.24
N LEU A 288 -13.37 -6.25 -10.13
CA LEU A 288 -12.52 -7.42 -10.43
C LEU A 288 -11.85 -7.37 -11.81
N PRO A 289 -12.53 -6.98 -12.92
CA PRO A 289 -11.88 -6.88 -14.22
C PRO A 289 -10.69 -5.91 -14.23
N ALA A 290 -10.82 -4.78 -13.52
CA ALA A 290 -9.75 -3.79 -13.42
C ALA A 290 -8.55 -4.35 -12.63
N ILE A 291 -8.82 -5.06 -11.55
CA ILE A 291 -7.79 -5.71 -10.73
C ILE A 291 -7.06 -6.81 -11.51
N ALA A 292 -7.79 -7.63 -12.23
CA ALA A 292 -7.21 -8.65 -13.10
C ALA A 292 -6.32 -8.02 -14.19
N CYS A 293 -6.79 -6.93 -14.80
CA CYS A 293 -6.01 -6.15 -15.76
C CYS A 293 -4.73 -5.58 -15.15
N ASN A 294 -4.80 -5.03 -13.92
CA ASN A 294 -3.64 -4.55 -13.18
C ASN A 294 -2.58 -5.65 -13.01
N ALA A 295 -2.98 -6.84 -12.57
CA ALA A 295 -2.07 -7.97 -12.38
C ALA A 295 -1.38 -8.38 -13.69
N VAL A 296 -2.14 -8.45 -14.80
CA VAL A 296 -1.60 -8.78 -16.12
C VAL A 296 -0.64 -7.70 -16.60
N THR A 297 -1.04 -6.43 -16.52
CA THR A 297 -0.22 -5.30 -16.98
C THR A 297 1.01 -5.07 -16.11
N SER A 298 0.98 -5.46 -14.82
CA SER A 298 2.16 -5.45 -13.95
C SER A 298 3.23 -6.42 -14.49
N ILE A 299 2.85 -7.64 -14.85
CA ILE A 299 3.77 -8.65 -15.41
C ILE A 299 4.30 -8.20 -16.78
N VAL A 300 3.42 -7.68 -17.64
CA VAL A 300 3.81 -7.15 -18.95
C VAL A 300 4.75 -5.95 -18.78
N GLY A 301 4.41 -5.02 -17.90
CA GLY A 301 5.23 -3.85 -17.58
C GLY A 301 6.65 -4.22 -17.10
N GLY A 302 6.77 -5.24 -16.25
CA GLY A 302 8.07 -5.75 -15.83
C GLY A 302 8.92 -6.29 -16.99
N ARG A 303 8.31 -7.07 -17.90
CA ARG A 303 8.99 -7.56 -19.09
C ARG A 303 9.42 -6.44 -20.04
N VAL A 304 8.56 -5.43 -20.22
CA VAL A 304 8.89 -4.27 -21.06
C VAL A 304 10.01 -3.46 -20.41
N MET A 305 9.99 -3.29 -19.07
CA MET A 305 11.08 -2.65 -18.34
C MET A 305 12.42 -3.35 -18.56
N ASP A 306 12.45 -4.68 -18.43
CA ASP A 306 13.67 -5.48 -18.67
C ASP A 306 14.17 -5.38 -20.13
N ALA A 307 13.25 -5.26 -21.10
CA ALA A 307 13.59 -5.26 -22.54
C ALA A 307 13.93 -3.87 -23.09
N ARG A 308 13.27 -2.82 -22.62
CA ARG A 308 13.31 -1.47 -23.20
C ARG A 308 13.63 -0.36 -22.19
N GLY A 309 13.77 -0.69 -20.90
CA GLY A 309 13.98 0.27 -19.82
C GLY A 309 12.73 1.08 -19.49
N ALA A 310 12.93 2.16 -18.73
CA ALA A 310 11.87 3.03 -18.24
C ALA A 310 11.15 3.81 -19.35
N TRP A 311 11.83 4.09 -20.45
CA TRP A 311 11.26 4.77 -21.62
C TRP A 311 10.86 3.76 -22.72
N PRO A 312 9.63 3.82 -23.31
CA PRO A 312 8.53 4.78 -23.04
C PRO A 312 7.51 4.30 -22.00
N LEU A 313 7.80 3.22 -21.25
CA LEU A 313 6.86 2.50 -20.41
C LEU A 313 6.21 3.40 -19.34
N LEU A 314 7.03 4.12 -18.53
CA LEU A 314 6.52 4.96 -17.44
C LEU A 314 5.64 6.10 -17.95
N PRO A 315 6.03 6.90 -18.97
CA PRO A 315 5.16 7.94 -19.52
C PRO A 315 3.82 7.40 -20.08
N VAL A 316 3.85 6.29 -20.82
CA VAL A 316 2.63 5.70 -21.38
C VAL A 316 1.69 5.24 -20.28
N GLY A 317 2.21 4.55 -19.28
CA GLY A 317 1.39 4.05 -18.17
C GLY A 317 0.79 5.19 -17.33
N PHE A 318 1.57 6.24 -17.00
CA PHE A 318 1.03 7.41 -16.29
C PHE A 318 0.07 8.24 -17.15
N ALA A 319 0.23 8.27 -18.48
CA ALA A 319 -0.76 8.85 -19.39
C ALA A 319 -2.09 8.10 -19.31
N LEU A 320 -2.07 6.75 -19.30
CA LEU A 320 -3.28 5.94 -19.12
C LEU A 320 -3.97 6.23 -17.79
N VAL A 321 -3.22 6.36 -16.69
CA VAL A 321 -3.76 6.73 -15.38
C VAL A 321 -4.42 8.11 -15.44
N ALA A 322 -3.72 9.12 -15.96
CA ALA A 322 -4.21 10.50 -16.01
C ALA A 322 -5.45 10.63 -16.91
N VAL A 323 -5.39 10.10 -18.14
CA VAL A 323 -6.51 10.13 -19.09
C VAL A 323 -7.72 9.37 -18.53
N GLY A 324 -7.51 8.17 -17.98
CA GLY A 324 -8.58 7.38 -17.37
C GLY A 324 -9.26 8.11 -16.21
N GLN A 325 -8.50 8.72 -15.30
CA GLN A 325 -9.05 9.47 -14.18
C GLN A 325 -9.76 10.76 -14.62
N ILE A 326 -9.20 11.49 -15.59
CA ILE A 326 -9.88 12.67 -16.18
C ILE A 326 -11.22 12.23 -16.78
N ALA A 327 -11.22 11.16 -17.58
CA ALA A 327 -12.45 10.66 -18.20
C ALA A 327 -13.48 10.20 -17.16
N ILE A 328 -13.07 9.46 -16.11
CA ILE A 328 -13.96 9.09 -14.98
C ILE A 328 -14.53 10.35 -14.33
N SER A 329 -13.73 11.37 -14.05
CA SER A 329 -14.17 12.59 -13.40
C SER A 329 -15.24 13.38 -14.17
N VAL A 330 -15.25 13.27 -15.49
CA VAL A 330 -16.23 13.90 -16.37
C VAL A 330 -17.48 13.04 -16.51
N THR A 331 -17.30 11.71 -16.63
CA THR A 331 -18.41 10.78 -16.91
C THR A 331 -19.12 10.26 -15.68
N ALA A 332 -18.52 10.32 -14.49
CA ALA A 332 -19.12 9.80 -13.26
C ALA A 332 -20.47 10.44 -12.92
N ALA A 333 -20.63 11.74 -13.20
CA ALA A 333 -21.88 12.46 -12.97
C ALA A 333 -23.01 12.06 -13.96
N SER A 334 -22.66 11.45 -15.11
CA SER A 334 -23.66 10.91 -16.06
C SER A 334 -24.23 9.57 -15.63
N MET A 335 -23.76 9.01 -14.54
CA MET A 335 -24.24 7.76 -13.92
C MET A 335 -24.28 6.57 -14.90
N ASN A 336 -23.29 6.47 -15.80
CA ASN A 336 -23.15 5.33 -16.71
C ASN A 336 -22.13 4.33 -16.14
N ILE A 337 -22.61 3.28 -15.49
CA ILE A 337 -21.78 2.26 -14.82
C ILE A 337 -20.77 1.61 -15.78
N GLY A 338 -21.24 1.22 -16.99
CA GLY A 338 -20.39 0.52 -17.95
C GLY A 338 -19.18 1.35 -18.37
N VAL A 339 -19.37 2.66 -18.56
CA VAL A 339 -18.28 3.60 -18.89
C VAL A 339 -17.30 3.74 -17.74
N VAL A 340 -17.80 3.91 -16.50
CA VAL A 340 -16.95 4.04 -15.30
C VAL A 340 -16.12 2.78 -15.08
N VAL A 341 -16.74 1.59 -15.22
CA VAL A 341 -16.02 0.31 -15.10
C VAL A 341 -14.95 0.15 -16.18
N ALA A 342 -15.28 0.44 -17.43
CA ALA A 342 -14.32 0.37 -18.54
C ALA A 342 -13.13 1.32 -18.34
N LEU A 343 -13.39 2.57 -17.93
CA LEU A 343 -12.34 3.55 -17.64
C LEU A 343 -11.51 3.14 -16.41
N THR A 344 -12.12 2.50 -15.42
CA THR A 344 -11.40 1.94 -14.27
C THR A 344 -10.40 0.87 -14.72
N VAL A 345 -10.76 0.02 -15.68
CA VAL A 345 -9.82 -0.95 -16.28
C VAL A 345 -8.63 -0.23 -16.91
N VAL A 346 -8.85 0.88 -17.60
CA VAL A 346 -7.76 1.70 -18.21
C VAL A 346 -6.83 2.27 -17.11
N VAL A 347 -7.39 2.82 -16.03
CA VAL A 347 -6.61 3.34 -14.90
C VAL A 347 -5.75 2.25 -14.28
N TYR A 348 -6.35 1.09 -13.99
CA TYR A 348 -5.63 -0.03 -13.36
C TYR A 348 -4.61 -0.68 -14.31
N ALA A 349 -4.86 -0.68 -15.62
CA ALA A 349 -3.87 -1.05 -16.61
C ALA A 349 -2.64 -0.13 -16.58
N GLY A 350 -2.88 1.18 -16.48
CA GLY A 350 -1.83 2.17 -16.31
C GLY A 350 -1.02 1.92 -15.02
N VAL A 351 -1.69 1.82 -13.87
CA VAL A 351 -1.03 1.58 -12.59
C VAL A 351 -0.20 0.29 -12.60
N GLY A 352 -0.76 -0.82 -13.08
CA GLY A 352 -0.04 -2.10 -13.17
C GLY A 352 1.24 -1.97 -13.99
N SER A 353 1.19 -1.24 -15.10
CA SER A 353 2.35 -1.08 -15.98
C SER A 353 3.45 -0.16 -15.41
N VAL A 354 3.20 0.65 -14.36
CA VAL A 354 4.17 1.63 -13.87
C VAL A 354 4.66 1.42 -12.45
N LEU A 355 3.89 0.77 -11.58
CA LEU A 355 4.23 0.65 -10.17
C LEU A 355 5.56 -0.09 -9.95
N SER A 356 5.63 -1.36 -10.37
CA SER A 356 6.85 -2.16 -10.22
C SER A 356 8.01 -1.63 -11.08
N PRO A 357 7.82 -1.20 -12.35
CA PRO A 357 8.86 -0.53 -13.10
C PRO A 357 9.42 0.73 -12.44
N SER A 358 8.61 1.55 -11.78
CA SER A 358 9.10 2.70 -11.03
C SER A 358 9.96 2.29 -9.83
N GLN A 359 9.59 1.20 -9.13
CA GLN A 359 10.40 0.65 -8.05
C GLN A 359 11.73 0.09 -8.57
N THR A 360 11.69 -0.68 -9.66
CA THR A 360 12.89 -1.23 -10.31
C THR A 360 13.84 -0.12 -10.74
N ALA A 361 13.33 0.87 -11.48
CA ALA A 361 14.10 2.01 -11.95
C ALA A 361 14.76 2.78 -10.78
N GLY A 362 14.03 2.99 -9.68
CA GLY A 362 14.60 3.60 -8.48
C GLY A 362 15.72 2.77 -7.87
N LEU A 363 15.52 1.46 -7.70
CA LEU A 363 16.49 0.57 -7.08
C LEU A 363 17.76 0.39 -7.94
N GLU A 364 17.63 0.38 -9.26
CA GLU A 364 18.76 0.30 -10.18
C GLU A 364 19.73 1.50 -10.09
N THR A 365 19.27 2.64 -9.56
CA THR A 365 20.11 3.82 -9.32
C THR A 365 21.01 3.67 -8.09
N LEU A 366 20.80 2.65 -7.27
CA LEU A 366 21.48 2.41 -6.01
C LEU A 366 22.53 1.30 -6.15
N SER A 367 23.57 1.36 -5.33
CA SER A 367 24.52 0.26 -5.21
C SER A 367 23.87 -0.96 -4.53
N ALA A 368 24.41 -2.15 -4.77
CA ALA A 368 23.91 -3.40 -4.16
C ALA A 368 23.86 -3.33 -2.62
N ALA A 369 24.79 -2.62 -2.00
CA ALA A 369 24.82 -2.40 -0.55
C ALA A 369 23.68 -1.49 -0.05
N GLU A 370 23.15 -0.63 -0.91
CA GLU A 370 22.07 0.31 -0.60
C GLU A 370 20.68 -0.26 -0.90
N HIS A 371 20.56 -1.35 -1.65
CA HIS A 371 19.27 -1.95 -2.02
C HIS A 371 18.34 -2.21 -0.83
N PRO A 372 18.80 -2.76 0.33
CA PRO A 372 17.90 -2.95 1.48
C PRO A 372 17.33 -1.63 2.02
N HIS A 373 18.13 -0.55 2.02
CA HIS A 373 17.67 0.77 2.43
C HIS A 373 16.74 1.40 1.39
N GLY A 374 17.05 1.27 0.09
CA GLY A 374 16.18 1.71 -1.00
C GLY A 374 14.80 1.02 -0.96
N THR A 375 14.80 -0.30 -0.78
CA THR A 375 13.58 -1.10 -0.60
C THR A 375 12.75 -0.62 0.61
N ALA A 376 13.41 -0.39 1.75
CA ALA A 376 12.74 0.09 2.95
C ALA A 376 12.15 1.49 2.74
N LEU A 377 12.86 2.40 2.06
CA LEU A 377 12.36 3.73 1.69
C LEU A 377 11.13 3.64 0.78
N LEU A 378 11.19 2.86 -0.31
CA LEU A 378 10.08 2.68 -1.24
C LEU A 378 8.85 2.13 -0.54
N ASN A 379 9.02 1.11 0.31
CA ASN A 379 7.90 0.54 1.07
C ASN A 379 7.35 1.50 2.13
N THR A 380 8.19 2.32 2.76
CA THR A 380 7.73 3.37 3.68
C THR A 380 6.87 4.40 2.93
N TRP A 381 7.30 4.84 1.75
CA TRP A 381 6.50 5.73 0.90
C TRP A 381 5.21 5.08 0.40
N ASN A 382 5.23 3.77 0.11
CA ASN A 382 4.01 3.00 -0.20
C ASN A 382 3.00 3.07 0.96
N MET A 383 3.44 2.85 2.19
CA MET A 383 2.55 2.88 3.37
C MET A 383 1.99 4.28 3.63
N ILE A 384 2.81 5.32 3.45
CA ILE A 384 2.37 6.71 3.53
C ILE A 384 1.27 6.97 2.49
N ALA A 385 1.50 6.58 1.24
CA ALA A 385 0.54 6.76 0.15
C ALA A 385 -0.76 5.98 0.39
N ALA A 386 -0.66 4.74 0.90
CA ALA A 386 -1.78 3.89 1.23
C ALA A 386 -2.66 4.46 2.35
N SER A 387 -2.06 5.13 3.33
CA SER A 387 -2.79 5.75 4.43
C SER A 387 -3.38 7.11 4.06
N PHE A 388 -2.59 7.96 3.39
CA PHE A 388 -2.98 9.34 3.07
C PHE A 388 -3.99 9.40 1.91
N GLY A 389 -3.76 8.61 0.84
CA GLY A 389 -4.58 8.64 -0.36
C GLY A 389 -6.08 8.45 -0.08
N PRO A 390 -6.50 7.30 0.47
CA PRO A 390 -7.91 7.06 0.78
C PRO A 390 -8.54 8.15 1.65
N SER A 391 -7.86 8.57 2.71
CA SER A 391 -8.39 9.58 3.64
C SER A 391 -8.61 10.94 2.97
N LEU A 392 -7.65 11.39 2.15
CA LEU A 392 -7.77 12.62 1.37
C LEU A 392 -8.99 12.56 0.43
N PHE A 393 -9.10 11.49 -0.34
CA PHE A 393 -10.12 11.39 -1.37
C PHE A 393 -11.53 11.08 -0.81
N ILE A 394 -11.64 10.33 0.28
CA ILE A 394 -12.91 10.15 1.00
C ILE A 394 -13.37 11.49 1.58
N GLY A 395 -12.46 12.27 2.16
CA GLY A 395 -12.76 13.61 2.65
C GLY A 395 -13.30 14.53 1.54
N LEU A 396 -12.66 14.52 0.37
CA LEU A 396 -13.11 15.27 -0.81
C LEU A 396 -14.47 14.79 -1.33
N LEU A 397 -14.69 13.47 -1.39
CA LEU A 397 -15.97 12.88 -1.78
C LEU A 397 -17.07 13.36 -0.82
N SER A 398 -16.87 13.17 0.49
CA SER A 398 -17.86 13.49 1.51
C SER A 398 -18.20 14.98 1.56
N SER A 399 -17.21 15.86 1.51
CA SER A 399 -17.41 17.32 1.54
C SER A 399 -18.13 17.82 0.29
N SER A 400 -17.77 17.31 -0.89
CA SER A 400 -18.40 17.71 -2.15
C SER A 400 -19.80 17.16 -2.27
N ALA A 401 -20.06 15.92 -1.81
CA ALA A 401 -21.39 15.33 -1.75
C ALA A 401 -22.32 16.11 -0.78
N ALA A 402 -21.81 16.49 0.40
CA ALA A 402 -22.55 17.31 1.36
C ALA A 402 -22.91 18.68 0.77
N THR A 403 -22.00 19.33 0.07
CA THR A 403 -22.24 20.61 -0.60
C THR A 403 -23.30 20.49 -1.69
N ALA A 404 -23.26 19.43 -2.52
CA ALA A 404 -24.26 19.18 -3.55
C ALA A 404 -25.64 18.86 -2.94
N GLY A 405 -25.70 18.08 -1.86
CA GLY A 405 -26.94 17.80 -1.14
C GLY A 405 -27.54 19.05 -0.51
N ALA A 406 -26.72 19.95 0.07
CA ALA A 406 -27.17 21.25 0.58
C ALA A 406 -27.71 22.18 -0.53
N ALA A 407 -27.23 22.01 -1.77
CA ALA A 407 -27.75 22.69 -2.95
C ALA A 407 -29.01 22.05 -3.56
N GLY A 408 -29.58 21.01 -2.92
CA GLY A 408 -30.81 20.36 -3.34
C GLY A 408 -30.61 19.18 -4.30
N ALA A 409 -29.43 18.68 -4.50
CA ALA A 409 -29.20 17.47 -5.31
C ALA A 409 -29.75 16.22 -4.58
N ALA A 410 -30.35 15.29 -5.33
CA ALA A 410 -30.72 13.98 -4.80
C ALA A 410 -29.48 13.22 -4.28
N THR A 411 -29.67 12.35 -3.30
CA THR A 411 -28.56 11.70 -2.58
C THR A 411 -27.60 10.94 -3.52
N ASP A 412 -28.16 10.21 -4.49
CA ASP A 412 -27.44 9.47 -5.52
C ASP A 412 -26.57 10.39 -6.42
N VAL A 413 -27.18 11.48 -6.88
CA VAL A 413 -26.49 12.51 -7.68
C VAL A 413 -25.43 13.21 -6.84
N ALA A 414 -25.70 13.53 -5.58
CA ALA A 414 -24.73 14.15 -4.69
C ALA A 414 -23.50 13.24 -4.48
N GLN A 415 -23.70 11.95 -4.29
CA GLN A 415 -22.61 10.97 -4.20
C GLN A 415 -21.79 10.89 -5.51
N ALA A 416 -22.45 10.90 -6.67
CA ALA A 416 -21.76 10.90 -7.95
C ALA A 416 -20.92 12.18 -8.17
N ILE A 417 -21.43 13.35 -7.77
CA ILE A 417 -20.70 14.62 -7.80
C ILE A 417 -19.51 14.58 -6.85
N GLY A 418 -19.68 14.06 -5.63
CA GLY A 418 -18.61 13.89 -4.66
C GLY A 418 -17.50 12.99 -5.18
N PHE A 419 -17.84 11.84 -5.76
CA PHE A 419 -16.88 10.93 -6.39
C PHE A 419 -16.13 11.61 -7.55
N ALA A 420 -16.85 12.29 -8.46
CA ALA A 420 -16.23 13.02 -9.57
C ALA A 420 -15.24 14.10 -9.07
N ALA A 421 -15.57 14.82 -7.99
CA ALA A 421 -14.69 15.81 -7.39
C ALA A 421 -13.41 15.18 -6.83
N ALA A 422 -13.52 14.08 -6.09
CA ALA A 422 -12.37 13.34 -5.57
C ALA A 422 -11.47 12.83 -6.71
N VAL A 423 -12.05 12.24 -7.76
CA VAL A 423 -11.28 11.74 -8.91
C VAL A 423 -10.63 12.86 -9.71
N ARG A 424 -11.21 14.08 -9.77
CA ARG A 424 -10.53 15.24 -10.40
C ARG A 424 -9.21 15.58 -9.71
N VAL A 425 -9.19 15.59 -8.39
CA VAL A 425 -7.96 15.85 -7.64
C VAL A 425 -6.95 14.71 -7.87
N ALA A 426 -7.41 13.45 -7.89
CA ALA A 426 -6.57 12.31 -8.24
C ALA A 426 -5.98 12.44 -9.65
N ALA A 427 -6.77 12.92 -10.62
CA ALA A 427 -6.33 13.17 -11.99
C ALA A 427 -5.23 14.23 -12.07
N VAL A 428 -5.34 15.32 -11.29
CA VAL A 428 -4.27 16.35 -11.21
C VAL A 428 -2.97 15.72 -10.70
N ILE A 429 -3.04 14.90 -9.65
CA ILE A 429 -1.88 14.19 -9.11
C ILE A 429 -1.28 13.24 -10.16
N ALA A 430 -2.13 12.53 -10.92
CA ALA A 430 -1.68 11.65 -12.01
C ALA A 430 -1.02 12.41 -13.16
N VAL A 431 -1.50 13.61 -13.50
CA VAL A 431 -0.85 14.49 -14.50
C VAL A 431 0.53 14.94 -14.02
N VAL A 432 0.69 15.27 -12.73
CA VAL A 432 2.01 15.55 -12.13
C VAL A 432 2.91 14.31 -12.23
N GLY A 433 2.37 13.11 -11.94
CA GLY A 433 3.08 11.85 -12.13
C GLY A 433 3.52 11.64 -13.57
N PHE A 434 2.64 11.92 -14.54
CA PHE A 434 2.96 11.86 -15.96
C PHE A 434 4.10 12.82 -16.34
N ALA A 435 4.02 14.08 -15.93
CA ALA A 435 5.08 15.06 -16.18
C ALA A 435 6.42 14.63 -15.56
N THR A 436 6.39 14.13 -14.31
CA THR A 436 7.58 13.59 -13.63
C THR A 436 8.16 12.40 -14.38
N SER A 437 7.30 11.48 -14.85
CA SER A 437 7.72 10.29 -15.61
C SER A 437 8.39 10.64 -16.94
N LEU A 438 7.90 11.68 -17.64
CA LEU A 438 8.52 12.19 -18.87
C LEU A 438 9.95 12.70 -18.62
N VAL A 439 10.12 13.49 -17.57
CA VAL A 439 11.45 14.05 -17.23
C VAL A 439 12.40 12.94 -16.77
N TYR A 440 11.90 12.02 -15.94
CA TYR A 440 12.69 10.92 -15.41
C TYR A 440 13.17 9.95 -16.50
N ALA A 441 12.24 9.44 -17.29
CA ALA A 441 12.54 8.45 -18.31
C ALA A 441 13.44 8.97 -19.43
N ARG A 442 13.31 10.26 -19.82
CA ARG A 442 14.23 10.90 -20.78
C ARG A 442 15.66 11.01 -20.26
N ARG A 443 15.83 11.32 -18.97
CA ARG A 443 17.17 11.40 -18.37
C ARG A 443 17.88 10.05 -18.35
N GLU A 444 17.15 8.97 -18.07
CA GLU A 444 17.70 7.62 -18.07
C GLU A 444 18.09 7.15 -19.47
N SER A 445 17.27 7.43 -20.50
CA SER A 445 17.57 7.03 -21.89
C SER A 445 18.85 7.72 -22.44
N HIS A 446 19.17 8.94 -22.01
CA HIS A 446 20.39 9.65 -22.42
C HIS A 446 21.66 9.17 -21.73
N MET A 447 21.57 8.37 -20.67
CA MET A 447 22.74 7.86 -19.93
C MET A 447 23.06 6.39 -20.26
N SER A 448 22.16 5.70 -20.93
CA SER A 448 22.35 4.32 -21.40
C SER A 448 22.99 4.24 -22.80
N HIS A 449 23.26 5.38 -23.41
CA HIS A 449 24.04 5.58 -24.64
C HIS A 449 25.34 6.34 -24.32
#